data_1c0dc691704ee8b94ac06a7dee5e628b
#
_entry.id   1c0dc691704ee8b94ac06a7dee5e628b
#
_cell.length_a   1.000
_cell.length_b   1.000
_cell.length_c   1.000
_cell.angle_alpha   90.00
_cell.angle_beta   90.00
_cell.angle_gamma   90.00
#
_symmetry.space_group_name_H-M   'P 1'
#
loop_
_entity.id
_entity.type
_entity.pdbx_description
1 polymer ?
#
loop_
_entity_poly.entity_id
_entity_poly.type
_entity_poly.pdbx_seq_one_letter_code
_entity_poly.pdbx_strand_id
1 'polypeptide(L)'
;RVRSSAASDVYKRQIEGGQTMNPSTADILDAVDKVNAKTIFVLPNNKNIILAANQAAELMTDKELLVIPTKTIPQGITAVINFVPELSVEENEETMLREIKNVKTGQVTYAVRDTVIDDKEIKKDDFMGIGDQGIVAVGTDMVKVTRDMIAELVDEDSELISVYYGCDVAEDAAEALRADLEEAYPACDIELQYGGQPIYYYTVSVE
;
A
#
# COMPACT_ATOMS: atom_id res chain seq x y z
N ARG A 1 -8.24 -20.96 -22.13
CA ARG A 1 -9.50 -21.32 -21.45
C ARG A 1 -9.14 -22.04 -20.16
N VAL A 2 -9.12 -21.31 -19.06
CA VAL A 2 -9.11 -21.91 -17.73
C VAL A 2 -10.55 -22.28 -17.44
N ARG A 3 -10.83 -23.56 -17.23
CA ARG A 3 -12.13 -24.02 -16.73
C ARG A 3 -12.17 -23.66 -15.25
N SER A 4 -13.06 -22.74 -14.87
CA SER A 4 -13.43 -22.57 -13.48
C SER A 4 -14.23 -23.81 -13.06
N SER A 5 -13.79 -24.47 -12.00
CA SER A 5 -14.65 -25.40 -11.27
C SER A 5 -15.71 -24.60 -10.55
N ALA A 6 -16.91 -25.11 -10.42
CA ALA A 6 -18.12 -24.45 -9.95
C ALA A 6 -18.13 -24.10 -8.44
N ALA A 7 -17.06 -23.54 -7.92
CA ALA A 7 -16.99 -22.99 -6.58
C ALA A 7 -16.11 -21.72 -6.62
N SER A 8 -16.77 -20.59 -6.58
CA SER A 8 -16.23 -19.22 -6.48
C SER A 8 -15.43 -18.69 -7.68
N ASP A 9 -16.14 -18.09 -8.64
CA ASP A 9 -15.53 -17.12 -9.54
C ASP A 9 -15.12 -15.88 -8.71
N VAL A 10 -13.82 -15.64 -8.56
CA VAL A 10 -13.29 -14.43 -7.90
C VAL A 10 -13.17 -13.34 -8.94
N TYR A 11 -13.99 -12.30 -8.81
CA TYR A 11 -13.94 -11.12 -9.66
C TYR A 11 -13.13 -10.03 -8.99
N LYS A 12 -12.21 -9.42 -9.74
CA LYS A 12 -11.41 -8.28 -9.28
C LYS A 12 -11.76 -7.05 -10.10
N ARG A 13 -11.94 -5.91 -9.45
CA ARG A 13 -12.14 -4.61 -10.06
C ARG A 13 -11.33 -3.56 -9.32
N GLN A 14 -10.73 -2.66 -10.09
CA GLN A 14 -10.01 -1.51 -9.55
C GLN A 14 -10.82 -0.24 -9.79
N ILE A 15 -10.74 0.67 -8.80
CA ILE A 15 -11.20 2.04 -8.93
C ILE A 15 -9.93 2.88 -8.96
N GLU A 16 -9.71 3.56 -10.07
CA GLU A 16 -8.57 4.45 -10.21
C GLU A 16 -8.77 5.68 -9.35
N GLY A 17 -7.80 5.97 -8.50
CA GLY A 17 -7.68 7.17 -7.70
C GLY A 17 -6.28 7.75 -7.84
N GLY A 18 -6.14 9.04 -7.68
CA GLY A 18 -4.85 9.73 -7.72
C GLY A 18 -4.63 10.53 -6.44
N GLN A 19 -3.46 11.16 -6.35
CA GLN A 19 -3.07 12.01 -5.22
C GLN A 19 -4.08 13.13 -4.90
N THR A 20 -4.81 13.58 -5.92
CA THR A 20 -5.75 14.71 -5.83
C THR A 20 -7.21 14.30 -6.04
N MET A 21 -7.49 13.03 -6.37
CA MET A 21 -8.84 12.54 -6.67
C MET A 21 -9.08 11.22 -5.93
N ASN A 22 -9.54 11.32 -4.70
CA ASN A 22 -10.04 10.16 -3.96
C ASN A 22 -11.42 9.78 -4.51
N PRO A 23 -11.70 8.48 -4.75
CA PRO A 23 -13.02 8.03 -5.14
C PRO A 23 -14.05 8.39 -4.06
N SER A 24 -15.19 8.85 -4.50
CA SER A 24 -16.34 9.13 -3.64
C SER A 24 -17.06 7.84 -3.24
N THR A 25 -17.96 7.93 -2.27
CA THR A 25 -18.89 6.83 -1.93
C THR A 25 -19.68 6.37 -3.14
N ALA A 26 -20.12 7.29 -4.02
CA ALA A 26 -20.83 6.96 -5.24
C ALA A 26 -19.98 6.18 -6.25
N ASP A 27 -18.71 6.57 -6.42
CA ASP A 27 -17.77 5.86 -7.31
C ASP A 27 -17.53 4.41 -6.82
N ILE A 28 -17.47 4.22 -5.50
CA ILE A 28 -17.32 2.90 -4.90
C ILE A 28 -18.59 2.06 -5.14
N LEU A 29 -19.77 2.61 -4.91
CA LEU A 29 -21.05 1.93 -5.17
C LEU A 29 -21.19 1.55 -6.65
N ASP A 30 -20.87 2.45 -7.57
CA ASP A 30 -20.90 2.18 -9.01
C ASP A 30 -19.92 1.07 -9.43
N ALA A 31 -18.77 0.99 -8.79
CA ALA A 31 -17.80 -0.06 -9.05
C ALA A 31 -18.26 -1.41 -8.50
N VAL A 32 -18.81 -1.42 -7.29
CA VAL A 32 -19.35 -2.60 -6.61
C VAL A 32 -20.55 -3.17 -7.37
N ASP A 33 -21.43 -2.32 -7.89
CA ASP A 33 -22.59 -2.74 -8.66
C ASP A 33 -22.19 -3.56 -9.91
N LYS A 34 -21.07 -3.22 -10.52
CA LYS A 34 -20.51 -3.89 -11.69
C LYS A 34 -19.78 -5.22 -11.39
N VAL A 35 -19.59 -5.55 -10.12
CA VAL A 35 -18.97 -6.83 -9.71
C VAL A 35 -20.06 -7.88 -9.56
N ASN A 36 -19.96 -8.97 -10.31
CA ASN A 36 -20.92 -10.07 -10.25
C ASN A 36 -20.61 -11.04 -9.10
N ALA A 37 -20.72 -10.54 -7.87
CA ALA A 37 -20.55 -11.33 -6.64
C ALA A 37 -21.56 -10.88 -5.59
N LYS A 38 -21.91 -11.79 -4.66
CA LYS A 38 -22.80 -11.49 -3.53
C LYS A 38 -22.06 -10.83 -2.39
N THR A 39 -20.84 -11.26 -2.11
CA THR A 39 -19.95 -10.73 -1.10
C THR A 39 -18.73 -10.09 -1.77
N ILE A 40 -18.40 -8.89 -1.38
CA ILE A 40 -17.31 -8.08 -1.96
C ILE A 40 -16.45 -7.52 -0.86
N PHE A 41 -15.14 -7.76 -0.95
CA PHE A 41 -14.15 -7.08 -0.12
C PHE A 41 -13.65 -5.82 -0.81
N VAL A 42 -13.69 -4.70 -0.10
CA VAL A 42 -13.14 -3.42 -0.56
C VAL A 42 -11.83 -3.16 0.16
N LEU A 43 -10.77 -2.92 -0.61
CA LEU A 43 -9.43 -2.58 -0.14
C LEU A 43 -9.14 -1.12 -0.52
N PRO A 44 -9.35 -0.15 0.38
CA PRO A 44 -9.19 1.28 0.06
C PRO A 44 -7.76 1.68 -0.32
N ASN A 45 -6.75 1.03 0.24
CA ASN A 45 -5.33 1.32 0.03
C ASN A 45 -4.91 2.78 0.30
N ASN A 46 -5.77 3.52 0.96
CA ASN A 46 -5.56 4.91 1.34
C ASN A 46 -6.45 5.26 2.54
N LYS A 47 -5.86 5.81 3.60
CA LYS A 47 -6.59 6.20 4.82
C LYS A 47 -7.75 7.16 4.56
N ASN A 48 -7.62 8.03 3.55
CA ASN A 48 -8.65 9.02 3.22
C ASN A 48 -9.88 8.42 2.50
N ILE A 49 -9.75 7.20 1.98
CA ILE A 49 -10.83 6.50 1.25
C ILE A 49 -11.62 5.57 2.19
N ILE A 50 -11.05 5.17 3.32
CA ILE A 50 -11.69 4.23 4.25
C ILE A 50 -13.09 4.70 4.68
N LEU A 51 -13.25 6.00 4.96
CA LEU A 51 -14.55 6.54 5.36
C LEU A 51 -15.59 6.41 4.24
N ALA A 52 -15.22 6.74 3.02
CA ALA A 52 -16.11 6.61 1.85
C ALA A 52 -16.48 5.14 1.58
N ALA A 53 -15.53 4.22 1.78
CA ALA A 53 -15.77 2.79 1.65
C ALA A 53 -16.74 2.26 2.72
N ASN A 54 -16.58 2.70 3.97
CA ASN A 54 -17.51 2.35 5.05
C ASN A 54 -18.93 2.89 4.79
N GLN A 55 -19.03 4.12 4.32
CA GLN A 55 -20.33 4.69 3.93
C GLN A 55 -20.96 3.91 2.77
N ALA A 56 -20.17 3.47 1.79
CA ALA A 56 -20.66 2.63 0.71
C ALA A 56 -21.20 1.29 1.24
N ALA A 57 -20.50 0.67 2.21
CA ALA A 57 -20.93 -0.56 2.84
C ALA A 57 -22.28 -0.40 3.58
N GLU A 58 -22.47 0.71 4.30
CA GLU A 58 -23.75 1.01 4.98
C GLU A 58 -24.91 1.26 4.01
N LEU A 59 -24.63 1.82 2.84
CA LEU A 59 -25.67 2.12 1.83
C LEU A 59 -25.98 0.93 0.92
N MET A 60 -25.12 -0.08 0.87
CA MET A 60 -25.31 -1.25 0.03
C MET A 60 -26.41 -2.15 0.63
N THR A 61 -27.43 -2.50 -0.18
CA THR A 61 -28.56 -3.32 0.25
C THR A 61 -28.63 -4.68 -0.44
N ASP A 62 -28.10 -4.77 -1.64
CA ASP A 62 -28.27 -5.93 -2.53
C ASP A 62 -27.08 -6.92 -2.44
N LYS A 63 -25.96 -6.47 -1.91
CA LYS A 63 -24.73 -7.24 -1.78
C LYS A 63 -24.14 -7.01 -0.39
N GLU A 64 -23.38 -7.97 0.09
CA GLU A 64 -22.59 -7.83 1.29
C GLU A 64 -21.26 -7.16 0.96
N LEU A 65 -21.01 -5.99 1.53
CA LEU A 65 -19.81 -5.20 1.30
C LEU A 65 -18.98 -5.12 2.58
N LEU A 66 -17.79 -5.70 2.55
CA LEU A 66 -16.87 -5.75 3.67
C LEU A 66 -15.65 -4.88 3.37
N VAL A 67 -15.31 -3.98 4.28
CA VAL A 67 -14.16 -3.08 4.12
C VAL A 67 -12.99 -3.58 4.93
N ILE A 68 -11.93 -4.00 4.25
CA ILE A 68 -10.64 -4.28 4.88
C ILE A 68 -9.86 -2.95 4.88
N PRO A 69 -9.62 -2.31 6.03
CA PRO A 69 -9.18 -0.91 6.10
C PRO A 69 -7.69 -0.74 5.77
N THR A 70 -7.32 -1.17 4.57
CA THR A 70 -5.95 -1.00 4.05
C THR A 70 -5.65 0.48 3.83
N LYS A 71 -4.52 0.94 4.33
CA LYS A 71 -4.07 2.33 4.28
C LYS A 71 -3.09 2.59 3.16
N THR A 72 -2.51 1.53 2.62
CA THR A 72 -1.45 1.56 1.60
C THR A 72 -1.64 0.42 0.60
N ILE A 73 -1.06 0.58 -0.58
CA ILE A 73 -1.09 -0.46 -1.61
C ILE A 73 -0.43 -1.76 -1.14
N PRO A 74 0.75 -1.75 -0.48
CA PRO A 74 1.33 -2.98 0.07
C PRO A 74 0.38 -3.72 1.01
N GLN A 75 -0.30 -3.03 1.94
CA GLN A 75 -1.32 -3.66 2.78
C GLN A 75 -2.44 -4.31 1.94
N GLY A 76 -2.87 -3.66 0.86
CA GLY A 76 -3.84 -4.23 -0.06
C GLY A 76 -3.32 -5.47 -0.77
N ILE A 77 -2.07 -5.49 -1.16
CA ILE A 77 -1.42 -6.65 -1.77
C ILE A 77 -1.41 -7.82 -0.78
N THR A 78 -0.94 -7.60 0.45
CA THR A 78 -0.92 -8.63 1.50
C THR A 78 -2.32 -9.16 1.80
N ALA A 79 -3.33 -8.28 1.87
CA ALA A 79 -4.72 -8.73 2.03
C ALA A 79 -5.18 -9.64 0.88
N VAL A 80 -4.89 -9.28 -0.37
CA VAL A 80 -5.28 -10.09 -1.55
C VAL A 80 -4.56 -11.43 -1.59
N ILE A 81 -3.27 -11.47 -1.23
CA ILE A 81 -2.48 -12.72 -1.22
C ILE A 81 -3.01 -13.71 -0.18
N ASN A 82 -3.51 -13.18 0.95
CA ASN A 82 -4.05 -14.00 2.04
C ASN A 82 -5.53 -14.36 1.87
N PHE A 83 -6.18 -13.93 0.78
CA PHE A 83 -7.53 -14.34 0.46
C PHE A 83 -7.56 -15.76 -0.10
N VAL A 84 -8.33 -16.65 0.52
CA VAL A 84 -8.49 -18.05 0.12
C VAL A 84 -9.96 -18.31 -0.25
N PRO A 85 -10.28 -18.57 -1.53
CA PRO A 85 -11.66 -18.72 -2.01
C PRO A 85 -12.45 -19.84 -1.34
N GLU A 86 -11.77 -20.85 -0.80
CA GLU A 86 -12.37 -22.03 -0.15
C GLU A 86 -12.76 -21.78 1.31
N LEU A 87 -12.25 -20.72 1.92
CA LEU A 87 -12.61 -20.33 3.28
C LEU A 87 -13.93 -19.53 3.31
N SER A 88 -14.54 -19.46 4.48
CA SER A 88 -15.71 -18.60 4.67
C SER A 88 -15.37 -17.12 4.55
N VAL A 89 -16.39 -16.28 4.43
CA VAL A 89 -16.25 -14.83 4.38
C VAL A 89 -15.60 -14.31 5.65
N GLU A 90 -16.06 -14.79 6.80
CA GLU A 90 -15.57 -14.42 8.13
C GLU A 90 -14.09 -14.82 8.33
N GLU A 91 -13.72 -16.03 7.91
CA GLU A 91 -12.33 -16.52 8.01
C GLU A 91 -11.39 -15.68 7.12
N ASN A 92 -11.83 -15.32 5.92
CA ASN A 92 -11.07 -14.45 5.02
C ASN A 92 -10.94 -13.04 5.59
N GLU A 93 -12.02 -12.46 6.11
CA GLU A 93 -12.01 -11.14 6.75
C GLU A 93 -11.02 -11.12 7.93
N GLU A 94 -11.14 -12.08 8.84
CA GLU A 94 -10.25 -12.18 10.01
C GLU A 94 -8.79 -12.31 9.59
N THR A 95 -8.49 -13.17 8.61
CA THR A 95 -7.14 -13.37 8.11
C THR A 95 -6.58 -12.09 7.49
N MET A 96 -7.31 -11.46 6.58
CA MET A 96 -6.86 -10.21 5.95
C MET A 96 -6.65 -9.10 6.99
N LEU A 97 -7.57 -8.94 7.96
CA LEU A 97 -7.44 -7.94 9.03
C LEU A 97 -6.23 -8.20 9.95
N ARG A 98 -5.85 -9.45 10.15
CA ARG A 98 -4.67 -9.82 10.91
C ARG A 98 -3.40 -9.51 10.14
N GLU A 99 -3.31 -9.97 8.90
CA GLU A 99 -2.09 -9.88 8.11
C GLU A 99 -1.72 -8.44 7.72
N ILE A 100 -2.69 -7.57 7.42
CA ILE A 100 -2.39 -6.16 7.10
C ILE A 100 -1.77 -5.38 8.26
N LYS A 101 -1.90 -5.86 9.51
CA LYS A 101 -1.28 -5.22 10.68
C LYS A 101 0.22 -5.44 10.75
N ASN A 102 0.71 -6.51 10.12
CA ASN A 102 2.13 -6.86 10.10
C ASN A 102 2.89 -6.06 9.03
N VAL A 103 2.18 -5.41 8.11
CA VAL A 103 2.79 -4.64 7.02
C VAL A 103 3.05 -3.21 7.47
N LYS A 104 4.32 -2.86 7.66
CA LYS A 104 4.78 -1.49 7.86
C LYS A 104 5.08 -0.87 6.49
N THR A 105 4.68 0.38 6.27
CA THR A 105 4.84 1.02 4.96
C THR A 105 5.57 2.34 5.08
N GLY A 106 6.44 2.62 4.14
CA GLY A 106 7.08 3.92 3.96
C GLY A 106 7.04 4.38 2.52
N GLN A 107 7.02 5.69 2.33
CA GLN A 107 7.03 6.31 1.01
C GLN A 107 8.01 7.47 0.97
N VAL A 108 8.76 7.59 -0.13
CA VAL A 108 9.71 8.68 -0.34
C VAL A 108 9.20 9.62 -1.41
N THR A 109 9.08 10.89 -1.08
CA THR A 109 8.65 11.97 -1.97
C THR A 109 9.47 13.22 -1.72
N TYR A 110 9.08 14.36 -2.30
CA TYR A 110 9.76 15.64 -2.12
C TYR A 110 8.82 16.71 -1.59
N ALA A 111 9.40 17.71 -0.93
CA ALA A 111 8.66 18.86 -0.42
C ALA A 111 8.43 19.89 -1.52
N VAL A 112 7.16 20.29 -1.72
CA VAL A 112 6.78 21.30 -2.72
C VAL A 112 6.99 22.74 -2.24
N ARG A 113 7.21 22.93 -0.93
CA ARG A 113 7.45 24.24 -0.29
C ARG A 113 8.16 24.05 1.05
N ASP A 114 8.73 25.13 1.55
CA ASP A 114 9.26 25.18 2.91
C ASP A 114 8.14 24.97 3.92
N THR A 115 8.38 24.15 4.92
CA THR A 115 7.43 23.86 6.00
C THR A 115 8.16 23.40 7.25
N VAL A 116 7.45 23.36 8.37
CA VAL A 116 7.89 22.73 9.61
C VAL A 116 6.81 21.72 10.01
N ILE A 117 7.19 20.47 10.14
CA ILE A 117 6.31 19.37 10.55
C ILE A 117 7.02 18.57 11.64
N ASP A 118 6.37 18.38 12.79
CA ASP A 118 6.92 17.64 13.93
C ASP A 118 8.33 18.13 14.33
N ASP A 119 8.50 19.44 14.44
CA ASP A 119 9.75 20.15 14.75
C ASP A 119 10.90 19.94 13.74
N LYS A 120 10.63 19.33 12.59
CA LYS A 120 11.58 19.19 11.49
C LYS A 120 11.42 20.33 10.49
N GLU A 121 12.49 21.09 10.27
CA GLU A 121 12.55 22.05 9.18
C GLU A 121 12.71 21.29 7.85
N ILE A 122 11.79 21.52 6.93
CA ILE A 122 11.77 20.91 5.61
C ILE A 122 11.82 22.02 4.59
N LYS A 123 12.81 22.03 3.74
CA LYS A 123 12.94 23.00 2.66
C LYS A 123 12.31 22.48 1.39
N LYS A 124 11.90 23.39 0.54
CA LYS A 124 11.45 23.02 -0.81
C LYS A 124 12.51 22.15 -1.50
N ASP A 125 12.05 21.12 -2.17
CA ASP A 125 12.85 20.11 -2.90
C ASP A 125 13.66 19.15 -1.99
N ASP A 126 13.56 19.25 -0.65
CA ASP A 126 14.06 18.19 0.23
C ASP A 126 13.26 16.90 0.00
N PHE A 127 13.94 15.77 0.08
CA PHE A 127 13.29 14.47 0.12
C PHE A 127 12.76 14.17 1.51
N MET A 128 11.58 13.53 1.56
CA MET A 128 10.90 13.14 2.78
C MET A 128 10.59 11.65 2.76
N GLY A 129 10.99 10.93 3.78
CA GLY A 129 10.54 9.59 4.08
C GLY A 129 9.33 9.64 5.01
N ILE A 130 8.19 9.16 4.54
CA ILE A 130 6.92 9.18 5.27
C ILE A 130 6.59 7.74 5.65
N GLY A 131 6.60 7.45 6.94
CA GLY A 131 6.16 6.17 7.50
C GLY A 131 4.70 6.20 7.92
N ASP A 132 4.25 5.14 8.60
CA ASP A 132 2.86 4.99 9.05
C ASP A 132 2.42 6.09 10.04
N GLN A 133 3.35 6.63 10.81
CA GLN A 133 3.09 7.63 11.85
C GLN A 133 3.48 9.07 11.46
N GLY A 134 3.96 9.29 10.25
CA GLY A 134 4.36 10.61 9.77
C GLY A 134 5.74 10.64 9.14
N ILE A 135 6.39 11.82 9.13
CA ILE A 135 7.69 12.02 8.51
C ILE A 135 8.79 11.48 9.42
N VAL A 136 9.48 10.45 8.97
CA VAL A 136 10.55 9.78 9.73
C VAL A 136 11.96 10.19 9.28
N ALA A 137 12.13 10.59 8.01
CA ALA A 137 13.39 11.03 7.45
C ALA A 137 13.24 12.26 6.56
N VAL A 138 14.20 13.17 6.58
CA VAL A 138 14.27 14.36 5.70
C VAL A 138 15.72 14.60 5.31
N GLY A 139 15.96 14.99 4.08
CA GLY A 139 17.29 15.35 3.59
C GLY A 139 17.34 15.70 2.12
N THR A 140 18.53 16.04 1.65
CA THR A 140 18.77 16.42 0.25
C THR A 140 19.22 15.24 -0.62
N ASP A 141 19.49 14.08 -0.02
CA ASP A 141 19.89 12.85 -0.71
C ASP A 141 18.77 11.82 -0.61
N MET A 142 18.18 11.49 -1.76
CA MET A 142 17.04 10.58 -1.87
C MET A 142 17.37 9.17 -1.35
N VAL A 143 18.54 8.64 -1.72
CA VAL A 143 18.96 7.28 -1.32
C VAL A 143 19.17 7.21 0.20
N LYS A 144 19.82 8.22 0.75
CA LYS A 144 20.01 8.31 2.20
C LYS A 144 18.68 8.41 2.94
N VAL A 145 17.77 9.27 2.49
CA VAL A 145 16.42 9.41 3.09
C VAL A 145 15.65 8.09 3.01
N THR A 146 15.76 7.38 1.90
CA THR A 146 15.11 6.05 1.74
C THR A 146 15.68 5.04 2.74
N ARG A 147 17.00 4.99 2.91
CA ARG A 147 17.66 4.08 3.86
C ARG A 147 17.30 4.44 5.30
N ASP A 148 17.34 5.72 5.65
CA ASP A 148 16.96 6.19 6.98
C ASP A 148 15.50 5.85 7.30
N MET A 149 14.60 5.99 6.33
CA MET A 149 13.20 5.60 6.46
C MET A 149 13.04 4.08 6.66
N ILE A 150 13.74 3.27 5.87
CA ILE A 150 13.68 1.80 6.01
C ILE A 150 14.20 1.37 7.39
N ALA A 151 15.27 2.00 7.89
CA ALA A 151 15.81 1.70 9.21
C ALA A 151 14.80 1.95 10.36
N GLU A 152 13.88 2.90 10.20
CA GLU A 152 12.77 3.14 11.15
C GLU A 152 11.63 2.11 11.04
N LEU A 153 11.50 1.42 9.91
CA LEU A 153 10.47 0.42 9.67
C LEU A 153 10.90 -0.98 10.08
N VAL A 154 12.19 -1.30 9.89
CA VAL A 154 12.75 -2.63 10.17
C VAL A 154 12.91 -2.83 11.67
N ASP A 155 12.53 -4.01 12.15
CA ASP A 155 12.75 -4.49 13.52
C ASP A 155 13.29 -5.94 13.51
N GLU A 156 13.39 -6.53 14.70
CA GLU A 156 13.92 -7.89 14.89
C GLU A 156 13.06 -9.01 14.29
N ASP A 157 11.78 -8.73 14.05
CA ASP A 157 10.80 -9.67 13.49
C ASP A 157 10.63 -9.51 11.97
N SER A 158 11.33 -8.56 11.35
CA SER A 158 11.22 -8.28 9.92
C SER A 158 11.96 -9.33 9.09
N GLU A 159 11.25 -9.93 8.13
CA GLU A 159 11.76 -10.99 7.25
C GLU A 159 11.78 -10.58 5.78
N LEU A 160 10.94 -9.62 5.37
CA LEU A 160 10.80 -9.19 3.98
C LEU A 160 10.81 -7.67 3.87
N ILE A 161 11.59 -7.13 2.93
CA ILE A 161 11.57 -5.73 2.52
C ILE A 161 11.23 -5.69 1.03
N SER A 162 10.03 -5.20 0.69
CA SER A 162 9.63 -5.01 -0.70
C SER A 162 9.75 -3.54 -1.10
N VAL A 163 10.49 -3.26 -2.16
CA VAL A 163 10.76 -1.92 -2.67
C VAL A 163 10.09 -1.76 -4.04
N TYR A 164 9.19 -0.78 -4.15
CA TYR A 164 8.51 -0.41 -5.40
C TYR A 164 9.06 0.94 -5.87
N TYR A 165 9.82 0.97 -6.96
CA TYR A 165 10.36 2.23 -7.48
C TYR A 165 9.42 2.89 -8.49
N GLY A 166 9.33 4.21 -8.40
CA GLY A 166 8.45 5.05 -9.22
C GLY A 166 9.00 5.31 -10.61
N CYS A 167 8.17 5.97 -11.44
CA CYS A 167 8.52 6.30 -12.82
C CYS A 167 9.70 7.28 -12.96
N ASP A 168 10.00 8.04 -11.91
CA ASP A 168 11.09 9.03 -11.88
C ASP A 168 12.40 8.46 -11.32
N VAL A 169 12.47 7.14 -11.06
CA VAL A 169 13.66 6.44 -10.60
C VAL A 169 14.19 5.53 -11.71
N ALA A 170 15.48 5.66 -12.03
CA ALA A 170 16.13 4.78 -12.98
C ALA A 170 16.33 3.38 -12.39
N GLU A 171 16.20 2.35 -13.20
CA GLU A 171 16.29 0.95 -12.78
C GLU A 171 17.66 0.63 -12.14
N ASP A 172 18.76 1.16 -12.71
CA ASP A 172 20.09 0.98 -12.16
C ASP A 172 20.27 1.60 -10.76
N ALA A 173 19.63 2.74 -10.50
CA ALA A 173 19.60 3.35 -9.17
C ALA A 173 18.78 2.51 -8.18
N ALA A 174 17.67 1.93 -8.62
CA ALA A 174 16.85 1.05 -7.80
C ALA A 174 17.58 -0.27 -7.49
N GLU A 175 18.28 -0.85 -8.47
CA GLU A 175 19.11 -2.04 -8.27
C GLU A 175 20.29 -1.78 -7.32
N ALA A 176 20.91 -0.59 -7.37
CA ALA A 176 21.95 -0.21 -6.42
C ALA A 176 21.40 -0.11 -4.99
N LEU A 177 20.20 0.45 -4.81
CA LEU A 177 19.53 0.48 -3.51
C LEU A 177 19.23 -0.93 -3.01
N ARG A 178 18.76 -1.84 -3.88
CA ARG A 178 18.54 -3.24 -3.50
C ARG A 178 19.80 -3.88 -2.96
N ALA A 179 20.91 -3.75 -3.68
CA ALA A 179 22.20 -4.31 -3.26
C ALA A 179 22.66 -3.76 -1.89
N ASP A 180 22.48 -2.45 -1.66
CA ASP A 180 22.76 -1.82 -0.38
C ASP A 180 21.89 -2.39 0.76
N LEU A 181 20.62 -2.66 0.48
CA LEU A 181 19.68 -3.23 1.47
C LEU A 181 19.99 -4.71 1.76
N GLU A 182 20.37 -5.50 0.77
CA GLU A 182 20.82 -6.89 0.94
C GLU A 182 22.07 -6.97 1.85
N GLU A 183 22.98 -6.00 1.74
CA GLU A 183 24.14 -5.91 2.62
C GLU A 183 23.76 -5.45 4.05
N ALA A 184 22.86 -4.47 4.15
CA ALA A 184 22.46 -3.90 5.44
C ALA A 184 21.55 -4.82 6.26
N TYR A 185 20.70 -5.61 5.59
CA TYR A 185 19.70 -6.47 6.20
C TYR A 185 19.81 -7.94 5.72
N PRO A 186 20.90 -8.65 6.05
CA PRO A 186 21.16 -9.99 5.54
C PRO A 186 20.17 -11.05 6.06
N ALA A 187 19.34 -10.71 7.05
CA ALA A 187 18.28 -11.58 7.56
C ALA A 187 16.94 -11.39 6.85
N CYS A 188 16.81 -10.34 6.01
CA CYS A 188 15.58 -10.05 5.27
C CYS A 188 15.76 -10.44 3.80
N ASP A 189 14.70 -10.98 3.21
CA ASP A 189 14.60 -11.07 1.76
C ASP A 189 14.31 -9.66 1.19
N ILE A 190 15.02 -9.27 0.12
CA ILE A 190 14.83 -7.97 -0.51
C ILE A 190 14.18 -8.17 -1.89
N GLU A 191 12.96 -7.68 -2.05
CA GLU A 191 12.26 -7.68 -3.34
C GLU A 191 12.28 -6.28 -3.96
N LEU A 192 12.59 -6.20 -5.25
CA LEU A 192 12.53 -4.97 -6.03
C LEU A 192 11.55 -5.12 -7.19
N GLN A 193 10.60 -4.19 -7.29
CA GLN A 193 9.55 -4.17 -8.30
C GLN A 193 9.42 -2.78 -8.91
N TYR A 194 9.19 -2.71 -10.23
CA TYR A 194 8.78 -1.46 -10.86
C TYR A 194 7.31 -1.17 -10.51
N GLY A 195 7.07 -0.16 -9.68
CA GLY A 195 5.74 0.29 -9.31
C GLY A 195 5.16 1.29 -10.31
N GLY A 196 6.00 2.08 -10.96
CA GLY A 196 5.61 3.09 -11.96
C GLY A 196 4.79 4.25 -11.39
N GLN A 197 4.68 4.37 -10.07
CA GLN A 197 3.94 5.44 -9.42
C GLN A 197 4.62 6.80 -9.66
N PRO A 198 3.84 7.85 -9.93
CA PRO A 198 4.34 9.22 -9.97
C PRO A 198 4.49 9.78 -8.54
N ILE A 199 5.28 10.84 -8.36
CA ILE A 199 5.42 11.63 -7.14
C ILE A 199 6.20 10.90 -6.03
N TYR A 200 5.96 9.61 -5.82
CA TYR A 200 6.71 8.79 -4.90
C TYR A 200 7.84 8.08 -5.62
N TYR A 201 9.08 8.41 -5.25
CA TYR A 201 10.27 7.76 -5.79
C TYR A 201 10.33 6.30 -5.38
N TYR A 202 10.06 6.05 -4.11
CA TYR A 202 9.98 4.70 -3.56
C TYR A 202 8.75 4.54 -2.68
N THR A 203 8.10 3.40 -2.81
CA THR A 203 7.17 2.87 -1.81
C THR A 203 7.78 1.58 -1.27
N VAL A 204 7.82 1.43 0.03
CA VAL A 204 8.46 0.30 0.69
C VAL A 204 7.48 -0.34 1.66
N SER A 205 7.44 -1.67 1.69
CA SER A 205 6.82 -2.41 2.77
C SER A 205 7.86 -3.26 3.51
N VAL A 206 7.65 -3.41 4.81
CA VAL A 206 8.43 -4.27 5.69
C VAL A 206 7.47 -5.19 6.42
N GLU A 207 7.72 -6.49 6.31
CA GLU A 207 6.92 -7.57 6.88
C GLU A 207 7.79 -8.55 7.68
#